data_816dc7bbd64056b712fab95ed1849c18
#
_entry.id   816dc7bbd64056b712fab95ed1849c18
#
_cell.length_a   1.000
_cell.length_b   1.000
_cell.length_c   1.000
_cell.angle_alpha   90.00
_cell.angle_beta   90.00
_cell.angle_gamma   90.00
#
_symmetry.space_group_name_H-M   'P 1'
#
loop_
_entity.id
_entity.type
_entity.pdbx_description
1 polymer ?
#
loop_
_entity_poly.entity_id
_entity_poly.type
_entity_poly.pdbx_seq_one_letter_code
_entity_poly.pdbx_strand_id
1 'polypeptide(L)'
;MKFIQIGLNSIKKLSLVFLLLFLHLITFAQQKEKAEELVNEGIAYHDEGDFASAIKLYNKALELDKNNLFALTEKAYSSLMLRKYDEAIQCCQMAIKKHPDNQSLESVYVTMGNAYDALNKPDKSLETYDKGLKKFPNYFLLYFNKGITLTNMRKIDDAIDCFQKSVILNPNHASSHNAIAKLSEINNKKIPAFLAYCRFFVLEPQSERAKSNFENMGKIINGNVKKTGENAITISINSNTFDKKGEQNDFSSTELMLAMESALDHDQKYTKQTEVEKFIRKFETICSSLKERKKNNQGFYWDYYVPYFIEMKEHNLITTFAYIVFTSSENEEVNEWLNAHKKELDEFNNWSTNFKWKTNKK
;
A
#
# COMPACT_ATOMS: atom_id res chain seq x y z
N MET A 1 13.86 -44.15 65.79
CA MET A 1 12.56 -43.54 65.58
C MET A 1 12.64 -42.02 65.18
N LYS A 2 13.44 -41.18 65.82
CA LYS A 2 13.52 -39.70 65.48
C LYS A 2 13.95 -39.40 64.03
N PHE A 3 14.87 -40.15 63.41
CA PHE A 3 15.33 -39.87 62.02
C PHE A 3 14.29 -40.18 60.95
N ILE A 4 13.43 -41.18 61.16
CA ILE A 4 12.33 -41.51 60.23
C ILE A 4 11.25 -40.44 60.27
N GLN A 5 10.99 -39.86 61.43
CA GLN A 5 9.98 -38.80 61.63
C GLN A 5 10.41 -37.47 61.01
N ILE A 6 11.73 -37.15 61.00
CA ILE A 6 12.30 -36.00 60.32
C ILE A 6 12.18 -36.15 58.81
N GLY A 7 12.45 -37.32 58.24
CA GLY A 7 12.31 -37.61 56.83
C GLY A 7 10.86 -37.48 56.33
N LEU A 8 9.88 -38.03 57.10
CA LEU A 8 8.45 -37.93 56.74
C LEU A 8 7.91 -36.50 56.77
N ASN A 9 8.33 -35.68 57.70
CA ASN A 9 7.94 -34.29 57.75
C ASN A 9 8.55 -33.44 56.63
N SER A 10 9.75 -33.75 56.20
CA SER A 10 10.39 -33.13 55.03
C SER A 10 9.69 -33.52 53.72
N ILE A 11 9.30 -34.74 53.53
CA ILE A 11 8.55 -35.22 52.36
C ILE A 11 7.16 -34.58 52.30
N LYS A 12 6.43 -34.49 53.46
CA LYS A 12 5.14 -33.78 53.52
C LYS A 12 5.24 -32.29 53.19
N LYS A 13 6.28 -31.61 53.64
CA LYS A 13 6.54 -30.20 53.32
C LYS A 13 6.85 -30.05 51.81
N LEU A 14 7.64 -30.94 51.24
CA LEU A 14 7.97 -30.91 49.82
C LEU A 14 6.73 -31.18 48.95
N SER A 15 5.89 -32.15 49.32
CA SER A 15 4.62 -32.46 48.68
C SER A 15 3.64 -31.27 48.71
N LEU A 16 3.57 -30.54 49.87
CA LEU A 16 2.73 -29.35 49.98
C LEU A 16 3.22 -28.21 49.08
N VAL A 17 4.54 -28.01 48.98
CA VAL A 17 5.14 -27.02 48.08
C VAL A 17 4.82 -27.34 46.60
N PHE A 18 4.95 -28.60 46.21
CA PHE A 18 4.57 -29.05 44.86
C PHE A 18 3.09 -28.87 44.57
N LEU A 19 2.21 -29.15 45.53
CA LEU A 19 0.77 -28.92 45.37
C LEU A 19 0.44 -27.44 45.22
N LEU A 20 1.06 -26.54 45.99
CA LEU A 20 0.88 -25.11 45.90
C LEU A 20 1.40 -24.55 44.58
N LEU A 21 2.55 -25.04 44.10
CA LEU A 21 3.09 -24.68 42.78
C LEU A 21 2.16 -25.13 41.66
N PHE A 22 1.62 -26.33 41.75
CA PHE A 22 0.69 -26.89 40.75
C PHE A 22 -0.62 -26.10 40.71
N LEU A 23 -1.19 -25.73 41.86
CA LEU A 23 -2.37 -24.87 41.95
C LEU A 23 -2.08 -23.47 41.37
N HIS A 24 -0.89 -22.96 41.62
CA HIS A 24 -0.47 -21.65 41.06
C HIS A 24 -0.38 -21.68 39.51
N LEU A 25 0.15 -22.79 38.96
CA LEU A 25 0.23 -22.99 37.51
C LEU A 25 -1.16 -23.09 36.87
N ILE A 26 -2.11 -23.78 37.53
CA ILE A 26 -3.50 -23.88 37.05
C ILE A 26 -4.17 -22.50 37.04
N THR A 27 -4.06 -21.73 38.14
CA THR A 27 -4.66 -20.41 38.22
C THR A 27 -4.03 -19.47 37.21
N PHE A 28 -2.73 -19.52 36.96
CA PHE A 28 -2.04 -18.73 35.95
C PHE A 28 -2.51 -19.10 34.54
N ALA A 29 -2.68 -20.38 34.23
CA ALA A 29 -3.19 -20.83 32.93
C ALA A 29 -4.63 -20.32 32.70
N GLN A 30 -5.52 -20.41 33.69
CA GLN A 30 -6.88 -19.89 33.61
C GLN A 30 -6.93 -18.36 33.42
N GLN A 31 -6.05 -17.62 34.11
CA GLN A 31 -5.96 -16.17 33.92
C GLN A 31 -5.54 -15.80 32.50
N LYS A 32 -4.62 -16.56 31.93
CA LYS A 32 -4.15 -16.34 30.56
C LYS A 32 -5.24 -16.63 29.54
N GLU A 33 -5.95 -17.75 29.68
CA GLU A 33 -7.10 -18.10 28.84
C GLU A 33 -8.19 -17.00 28.91
N LYS A 34 -8.52 -16.55 30.13
CA LYS A 34 -9.49 -15.46 30.32
C LYS A 34 -9.02 -14.14 29.70
N ALA A 35 -7.71 -13.84 29.74
CA ALA A 35 -7.16 -12.67 29.09
C ALA A 35 -7.33 -12.75 27.56
N GLU A 36 -7.11 -13.92 26.96
CA GLU A 36 -7.31 -14.16 25.53
C GLU A 36 -8.78 -14.00 25.10
N GLU A 37 -9.73 -14.52 25.91
CA GLU A 37 -11.18 -14.28 25.67
C GLU A 37 -11.53 -12.79 25.64
N LEU A 38 -11.03 -12.02 26.61
CA LEU A 38 -11.25 -10.58 26.70
C LEU A 38 -10.62 -9.82 25.51
N VAL A 39 -9.48 -10.27 25.01
CA VAL A 39 -8.87 -9.71 23.79
C VAL A 39 -9.76 -9.97 22.58
N ASN A 40 -10.25 -11.18 22.40
CA ASN A 40 -11.13 -11.53 21.27
C ASN A 40 -12.44 -10.74 21.31
N GLU A 41 -13.04 -10.57 22.49
CA GLU A 41 -14.22 -9.72 22.68
C GLU A 41 -13.89 -8.24 22.35
N GLY A 42 -12.72 -7.76 22.76
CA GLY A 42 -12.23 -6.43 22.44
C GLY A 42 -12.03 -6.19 20.94
N ILE A 43 -11.54 -7.19 20.22
CA ILE A 43 -11.37 -7.11 18.76
C ILE A 43 -12.73 -6.96 18.08
N ALA A 44 -13.78 -7.66 18.52
CA ALA A 44 -15.12 -7.49 17.98
C ALA A 44 -15.62 -6.05 18.10
N TYR A 45 -15.46 -5.42 19.26
CA TYR A 45 -15.78 -3.99 19.45
C TYR A 45 -14.91 -3.06 18.59
N HIS A 46 -13.63 -3.41 18.42
CA HIS A 46 -12.73 -2.66 17.53
C HIS A 46 -13.24 -2.67 16.09
N ASP A 47 -13.64 -3.83 15.59
CA ASP A 47 -14.14 -4.04 14.21
C ASP A 47 -15.48 -3.31 13.98
N GLU A 48 -16.29 -3.16 15.02
CA GLU A 48 -17.52 -2.33 15.01
C GLU A 48 -17.23 -0.82 15.14
N GLY A 49 -15.96 -0.43 15.37
CA GLY A 49 -15.54 0.96 15.54
C GLY A 49 -15.72 1.50 16.98
N ASP A 50 -16.18 0.69 17.94
CA ASP A 50 -16.24 1.06 19.36
C ASP A 50 -14.89 0.84 20.05
N PHE A 51 -13.92 1.65 19.66
CA PHE A 51 -12.57 1.61 20.22
C PHE A 51 -12.53 1.86 21.73
N ALA A 52 -13.51 2.57 22.28
CA ALA A 52 -13.55 2.86 23.70
C ALA A 52 -13.92 1.62 24.53
N SER A 53 -14.88 0.82 24.07
CA SER A 53 -15.24 -0.46 24.69
C SER A 53 -14.13 -1.49 24.49
N ALA A 54 -13.52 -1.56 23.29
CA ALA A 54 -12.37 -2.39 23.02
C ALA A 54 -11.23 -2.15 24.03
N ILE A 55 -10.83 -0.89 24.25
CA ILE A 55 -9.77 -0.52 25.20
C ILE A 55 -10.11 -0.95 26.63
N LYS A 56 -11.38 -0.88 27.05
CA LYS A 56 -11.79 -1.35 28.40
C LYS A 56 -11.54 -2.85 28.56
N LEU A 57 -11.83 -3.64 27.51
CA LEU A 57 -11.61 -5.08 27.52
C LEU A 57 -10.12 -5.43 27.50
N TYR A 58 -9.33 -4.73 26.68
CA TYR A 58 -7.88 -4.91 26.67
C TYR A 58 -7.24 -4.53 28.01
N ASN A 59 -7.75 -3.53 28.70
CA ASN A 59 -7.29 -3.18 30.06
C ASN A 59 -7.55 -4.34 31.03
N LYS A 60 -8.76 -4.94 31.01
CA LYS A 60 -9.07 -6.11 31.84
C LYS A 60 -8.17 -7.30 31.49
N ALA A 61 -7.91 -7.53 30.22
CA ALA A 61 -6.97 -8.57 29.78
C ALA A 61 -5.56 -8.33 30.35
N LEU A 62 -5.08 -7.08 30.33
CA LEU A 62 -3.77 -6.69 30.86
C LEU A 62 -3.71 -6.70 32.39
N GLU A 63 -4.84 -6.62 33.10
CA GLU A 63 -4.90 -6.87 34.55
C GLU A 63 -4.63 -8.33 34.87
N LEU A 64 -5.11 -9.25 34.02
CA LEU A 64 -4.90 -10.70 34.19
C LEU A 64 -3.51 -11.13 33.68
N ASP A 65 -3.07 -10.63 32.52
CA ASP A 65 -1.76 -10.87 31.95
C ASP A 65 -1.13 -9.57 31.45
N LYS A 66 -0.31 -8.94 32.28
CA LYS A 66 0.34 -7.65 32.01
C LYS A 66 1.25 -7.64 30.78
N ASN A 67 1.66 -8.81 30.35
CA ASN A 67 2.55 -8.97 29.21
C ASN A 67 1.83 -9.55 27.96
N ASN A 68 0.50 -9.65 27.99
CA ASN A 68 -0.24 -10.18 26.84
C ASN A 68 0.02 -9.31 25.60
N LEU A 69 0.69 -9.92 24.62
CA LEU A 69 1.12 -9.21 23.40
C LEU A 69 -0.06 -8.71 22.59
N PHE A 70 -1.09 -9.55 22.41
CA PHE A 70 -2.27 -9.17 21.62
C PHE A 70 -3.03 -8.02 22.29
N ALA A 71 -3.25 -8.09 23.62
CA ALA A 71 -3.87 -7.00 24.36
C ALA A 71 -3.09 -5.68 24.21
N LEU A 72 -1.76 -5.71 24.28
CA LEU A 72 -0.92 -4.53 24.10
C LEU A 72 -1.00 -3.97 22.66
N THR A 73 -0.99 -4.84 21.68
CA THR A 73 -1.00 -4.46 20.25
C THR A 73 -2.36 -3.88 19.87
N GLU A 74 -3.44 -4.57 20.20
CA GLU A 74 -4.80 -4.13 19.87
C GLU A 74 -5.20 -2.86 20.65
N LYS A 75 -4.80 -2.77 21.92
CA LYS A 75 -4.97 -1.54 22.69
C LYS A 75 -4.22 -0.36 22.07
N ALA A 76 -2.99 -0.58 21.61
CA ALA A 76 -2.20 0.46 20.94
C ALA A 76 -2.91 0.96 19.69
N TYR A 77 -3.43 0.04 18.86
CA TYR A 77 -4.13 0.39 17.63
C TYR A 77 -5.45 1.12 17.91
N SER A 78 -6.28 0.60 18.84
CA SER A 78 -7.52 1.27 19.26
C SER A 78 -7.27 2.66 19.88
N SER A 79 -6.18 2.81 20.64
CA SER A 79 -5.76 4.11 21.20
C SER A 79 -5.34 5.09 20.10
N LEU A 80 -4.64 4.63 19.07
CA LEU A 80 -4.30 5.44 17.89
C LEU A 80 -5.58 5.95 17.19
N MET A 81 -6.57 5.08 16.99
CA MET A 81 -7.86 5.44 16.38
C MET A 81 -8.63 6.48 17.20
N LEU A 82 -8.58 6.39 18.54
CA LEU A 82 -9.15 7.39 19.45
C LEU A 82 -8.27 8.64 19.64
N ARG A 83 -7.17 8.78 18.89
CA ARG A 83 -6.20 9.88 19.02
C ARG A 83 -5.52 9.97 20.39
N LYS A 84 -5.49 8.87 21.14
CA LYS A 84 -4.76 8.75 22.41
C LYS A 84 -3.31 8.33 22.12
N TYR A 85 -2.58 9.18 21.42
CA TYR A 85 -1.29 8.85 20.83
C TYR A 85 -0.21 8.44 21.84
N ASP A 86 -0.15 9.11 22.99
CA ASP A 86 0.84 8.77 24.02
C ASP A 86 0.52 7.39 24.65
N GLU A 87 -0.75 7.04 24.84
CA GLU A 87 -1.16 5.70 25.30
C GLU A 87 -0.81 4.63 24.26
N ALA A 88 -1.04 4.89 22.97
CA ALA A 88 -0.63 4.00 21.89
C ALA A 88 0.87 3.74 21.90
N ILE A 89 1.69 4.80 22.02
CA ILE A 89 3.15 4.70 22.10
C ILE A 89 3.59 3.87 23.30
N GLN A 90 3.00 4.08 24.49
CA GLN A 90 3.34 3.34 25.70
C GLN A 90 3.05 1.83 25.53
N CYS A 91 1.89 1.48 24.98
CA CYS A 91 1.54 0.08 24.71
C CYS A 91 2.52 -0.55 23.70
N CYS A 92 2.87 0.14 22.61
CA CYS A 92 3.84 -0.33 21.64
C CYS A 92 5.22 -0.55 22.27
N GLN A 93 5.71 0.40 23.07
CA GLN A 93 6.99 0.28 23.76
C GLN A 93 7.02 -0.91 24.73
N MET A 94 5.89 -1.15 25.42
CA MET A 94 5.76 -2.30 26.30
C MET A 94 5.77 -3.60 25.51
N ALA A 95 5.03 -3.71 24.40
CA ALA A 95 5.02 -4.87 23.53
C ALA A 95 6.44 -5.20 23.02
N ILE A 96 7.15 -4.20 22.49
CA ILE A 96 8.53 -4.37 21.99
C ILE A 96 9.49 -4.81 23.11
N LYS A 97 9.37 -4.20 24.30
CA LYS A 97 10.25 -4.49 25.44
C LYS A 97 10.04 -5.92 25.98
N LYS A 98 8.77 -6.38 26.01
CA LYS A 98 8.41 -7.66 26.63
C LYS A 98 8.54 -8.83 25.67
N HIS A 99 8.43 -8.59 24.37
CA HIS A 99 8.44 -9.62 23.34
C HIS A 99 9.46 -9.30 22.22
N PRO A 100 10.73 -9.00 22.55
CA PRO A 100 11.67 -8.43 21.57
C PRO A 100 11.87 -9.30 20.33
N ASP A 101 11.69 -10.62 20.41
CA ASP A 101 11.93 -11.53 19.29
C ASP A 101 10.65 -12.00 18.58
N ASN A 102 9.49 -11.45 18.95
CA ASN A 102 8.24 -11.84 18.33
C ASN A 102 8.10 -11.24 16.91
N GLN A 103 7.71 -12.10 15.96
CA GLN A 103 7.56 -11.70 14.56
C GLN A 103 6.33 -10.82 14.30
N SER A 104 5.33 -10.86 15.19
CA SER A 104 4.12 -10.03 15.07
C SER A 104 4.33 -8.56 15.48
N LEU A 105 5.55 -8.15 15.83
CA LEU A 105 5.85 -6.76 16.19
C LEU A 105 5.92 -5.79 15.00
N GLU A 106 5.86 -6.27 13.79
CA GLU A 106 5.90 -5.44 12.58
C GLU A 106 4.80 -4.37 12.55
N SER A 107 3.55 -4.73 12.90
CA SER A 107 2.43 -3.81 13.01
C SER A 107 2.57 -2.84 14.19
N VAL A 108 3.23 -3.26 15.27
CA VAL A 108 3.51 -2.43 16.45
C VAL A 108 4.43 -1.25 16.08
N TYR A 109 5.46 -1.50 15.26
CA TYR A 109 6.32 -0.41 14.77
C TYR A 109 5.55 0.55 13.84
N VAL A 110 4.62 0.04 13.04
CA VAL A 110 3.74 0.90 12.22
C VAL A 110 2.87 1.78 13.12
N THR A 111 2.16 1.18 14.09
CA THR A 111 1.28 1.90 15.02
C THR A 111 2.03 2.98 15.80
N MET A 112 3.23 2.64 16.32
CA MET A 112 4.06 3.58 17.07
C MET A 112 4.57 4.74 16.19
N GLY A 113 5.00 4.43 14.96
CA GLY A 113 5.44 5.45 14.01
C GLY A 113 4.29 6.40 13.63
N ASN A 114 3.11 5.84 13.32
CA ASN A 114 1.92 6.64 13.02
C ASN A 114 1.49 7.53 14.20
N ALA A 115 1.61 7.03 15.44
CA ALA A 115 1.31 7.83 16.63
C ALA A 115 2.30 9.01 16.81
N TYR A 116 3.60 8.80 16.51
CA TYR A 116 4.57 9.90 16.51
C TYR A 116 4.30 10.92 15.39
N ASP A 117 3.92 10.45 14.20
CA ASP A 117 3.59 11.34 13.08
C ASP A 117 2.36 12.20 13.43
N ALA A 118 1.32 11.59 13.99
CA ALA A 118 0.10 12.28 14.45
C ALA A 118 0.36 13.29 15.59
N LEU A 119 1.41 13.09 16.39
CA LEU A 119 1.91 14.06 17.39
C LEU A 119 2.81 15.15 16.76
N ASN A 120 2.92 15.21 15.42
CA ASN A 120 3.82 16.11 14.70
C ASN A 120 5.30 15.94 15.13
N LYS A 121 5.72 14.68 15.32
CA LYS A 121 7.09 14.29 15.67
C LYS A 121 7.69 13.42 14.55
N PRO A 122 7.84 13.94 13.32
CA PRO A 122 8.18 13.14 12.13
C PRO A 122 9.56 12.46 12.26
N ASP A 123 10.54 13.08 12.89
CA ASP A 123 11.85 12.45 13.06
C ASP A 123 11.77 11.20 13.96
N LYS A 124 10.94 11.21 15.03
CA LYS A 124 10.69 10.02 15.85
C LYS A 124 9.91 8.96 15.11
N SER A 125 8.99 9.37 14.24
CA SER A 125 8.26 8.48 13.35
C SER A 125 9.21 7.74 12.41
N LEU A 126 10.07 8.46 11.69
CA LEU A 126 11.09 7.89 10.80
C LEU A 126 12.04 6.95 11.53
N GLU A 127 12.57 7.36 12.70
CA GLU A 127 13.43 6.52 13.55
C GLU A 127 12.72 5.20 13.93
N THR A 128 11.43 5.28 14.23
CA THR A 128 10.61 4.11 14.61
C THR A 128 10.45 3.16 13.43
N TYR A 129 10.11 3.68 12.23
CA TYR A 129 10.03 2.84 11.03
C TYR A 129 11.38 2.24 10.67
N ASP A 130 12.48 2.97 10.80
CA ASP A 130 13.82 2.44 10.52
C ASP A 130 14.22 1.32 11.49
N LYS A 131 13.86 1.41 12.77
CA LYS A 131 14.00 0.32 13.73
C LYS A 131 13.16 -0.89 13.33
N GLY A 132 11.92 -0.66 12.92
CA GLY A 132 11.04 -1.71 12.39
C GLY A 132 11.62 -2.38 11.16
N LEU A 133 12.11 -1.61 10.17
CA LEU A 133 12.69 -2.10 8.93
C LEU A 133 13.99 -2.89 9.12
N LYS A 134 14.80 -2.54 10.12
CA LYS A 134 15.97 -3.37 10.48
C LYS A 134 15.59 -4.77 10.93
N LYS A 135 14.42 -4.91 11.55
CA LYS A 135 13.91 -6.17 12.09
C LYS A 135 13.01 -6.91 11.11
N PHE A 136 12.19 -6.17 10.38
CA PHE A 136 11.17 -6.66 9.44
C PHE A 136 11.35 -6.04 8.05
N PRO A 137 12.46 -6.33 7.34
CA PRO A 137 12.80 -5.66 6.09
C PRO A 137 11.81 -5.92 4.93
N ASN A 138 10.96 -6.95 5.07
CA ASN A 138 9.99 -7.34 4.06
C ASN A 138 8.55 -6.92 4.40
N TYR A 139 8.34 -6.15 5.46
CA TYR A 139 7.00 -5.69 5.81
C TYR A 139 6.67 -4.38 5.09
N PHE A 140 5.89 -4.48 4.02
CA PHE A 140 5.62 -3.38 3.09
C PHE A 140 4.97 -2.16 3.73
N LEU A 141 4.16 -2.33 4.79
CA LEU A 141 3.49 -1.22 5.48
C LEU A 141 4.47 -0.29 6.21
N LEU A 142 5.63 -0.77 6.65
CA LEU A 142 6.67 0.09 7.22
C LEU A 142 7.21 1.06 6.16
N TYR A 143 7.49 0.58 4.95
CA TYR A 143 7.89 1.45 3.84
C TYR A 143 6.77 2.41 3.45
N PHE A 144 5.53 1.93 3.35
CA PHE A 144 4.39 2.76 3.00
C PHE A 144 4.21 3.92 3.98
N ASN A 145 4.15 3.64 5.30
CA ASN A 145 3.94 4.68 6.29
C ASN A 145 5.15 5.62 6.43
N LYS A 146 6.38 5.10 6.29
CA LYS A 146 7.59 5.93 6.19
C LYS A 146 7.49 6.90 5.00
N GLY A 147 7.03 6.42 3.84
CA GLY A 147 6.77 7.23 2.66
C GLY A 147 5.75 8.34 2.89
N ILE A 148 4.67 8.07 3.65
CA ILE A 148 3.67 9.09 4.02
C ILE A 148 4.33 10.20 4.86
N THR A 149 5.09 9.83 5.91
CA THR A 149 5.80 10.81 6.76
C THR A 149 6.78 11.66 5.94
N LEU A 150 7.56 11.04 5.04
CA LEU A 150 8.47 11.75 4.14
C LEU A 150 7.74 12.69 3.18
N THR A 151 6.56 12.29 2.68
CA THR A 151 5.69 13.15 1.86
C THR A 151 5.26 14.40 2.62
N ASN A 152 4.82 14.24 3.87
CA ASN A 152 4.43 15.35 4.75
C ASN A 152 5.61 16.29 5.02
N MET A 153 6.83 15.75 5.08
CA MET A 153 8.08 16.52 5.20
C MET A 153 8.57 17.13 3.87
N ARG A 154 7.85 16.94 2.76
CA ARG A 154 8.22 17.36 1.39
C ARG A 154 9.52 16.74 0.86
N LYS A 155 9.93 15.61 1.40
CA LYS A 155 11.06 14.80 0.92
C LYS A 155 10.58 13.85 -0.18
N ILE A 156 10.23 14.42 -1.33
CA ILE A 156 9.44 13.74 -2.36
C ILE A 156 10.16 12.53 -2.95
N ASP A 157 11.45 12.64 -3.27
CA ASP A 157 12.20 11.54 -3.89
C ASP A 157 12.40 10.38 -2.89
N ASP A 158 12.74 10.67 -1.64
CA ASP A 158 12.84 9.66 -0.58
C ASP A 158 11.48 8.95 -0.34
N ALA A 159 10.38 9.69 -0.43
CA ALA A 159 9.04 9.15 -0.31
C ALA A 159 8.71 8.19 -1.46
N ILE A 160 9.03 8.58 -2.71
CA ILE A 160 8.85 7.73 -3.89
C ILE A 160 9.64 6.43 -3.72
N ASP A 161 10.89 6.49 -3.28
CA ASP A 161 11.73 5.30 -3.05
C ASP A 161 11.09 4.35 -2.01
N CYS A 162 10.51 4.89 -0.95
CA CYS A 162 9.77 4.11 0.04
C CYS A 162 8.53 3.45 -0.58
N PHE A 163 7.72 4.17 -1.35
CA PHE A 163 6.55 3.59 -2.01
C PHE A 163 6.93 2.55 -3.07
N GLN A 164 8.04 2.74 -3.79
CA GLN A 164 8.57 1.73 -4.72
C GLN A 164 8.95 0.44 -3.99
N LYS A 165 9.60 0.53 -2.83
CA LYS A 165 9.86 -0.65 -1.98
C LYS A 165 8.56 -1.32 -1.53
N SER A 166 7.56 -0.53 -1.15
CA SER A 166 6.26 -1.04 -0.73
C SER A 166 5.56 -1.84 -1.85
N VAL A 167 5.52 -1.34 -3.10
CA VAL A 167 4.90 -2.07 -4.21
C VAL A 167 5.71 -3.28 -4.67
N ILE A 168 7.05 -3.26 -4.54
CA ILE A 168 7.89 -4.44 -4.80
C ILE A 168 7.54 -5.58 -3.83
N LEU A 169 7.28 -5.26 -2.57
CA LEU A 169 6.92 -6.23 -1.53
C LEU A 169 5.45 -6.66 -1.60
N ASN A 170 4.56 -5.74 -1.95
CA ASN A 170 3.14 -6.00 -2.16
C ASN A 170 2.63 -5.30 -3.44
N PRO A 171 2.67 -5.96 -4.60
CA PRO A 171 2.21 -5.42 -5.87
C PRO A 171 0.71 -5.09 -5.94
N ASN A 172 -0.06 -5.53 -4.96
CA ASN A 172 -1.51 -5.30 -4.89
C ASN A 172 -1.89 -4.19 -3.89
N HIS A 173 -0.93 -3.44 -3.37
CA HIS A 173 -1.21 -2.33 -2.47
C HIS A 173 -1.56 -1.05 -3.25
N ALA A 174 -2.85 -0.85 -3.55
CA ALA A 174 -3.36 0.26 -4.34
C ALA A 174 -2.89 1.64 -3.85
N SER A 175 -2.83 1.84 -2.51
CA SER A 175 -2.40 3.12 -1.92
C SER A 175 -0.95 3.48 -2.25
N SER A 176 -0.05 2.51 -2.37
CA SER A 176 1.35 2.77 -2.77
C SER A 176 1.45 3.18 -4.24
N HIS A 177 0.69 2.52 -5.14
CA HIS A 177 0.63 2.93 -6.55
C HIS A 177 0.06 4.33 -6.71
N ASN A 178 -1.00 4.65 -5.97
CA ASN A 178 -1.59 5.99 -5.95
C ASN A 178 -0.59 7.05 -5.45
N ALA A 179 0.16 6.76 -4.39
CA ALA A 179 1.17 7.66 -3.87
C ALA A 179 2.30 7.90 -4.88
N ILE A 180 2.82 6.83 -5.53
CA ILE A 180 3.81 6.93 -6.60
C ILE A 180 3.27 7.81 -7.74
N ALA A 181 2.02 7.60 -8.17
CA ALA A 181 1.41 8.37 -9.25
C ALA A 181 1.37 9.87 -8.92
N LYS A 182 0.80 10.23 -7.77
CA LYS A 182 0.67 11.63 -7.34
C LYS A 182 2.02 12.33 -7.15
N LEU A 183 2.99 11.65 -6.54
CA LEU A 183 4.32 12.25 -6.35
C LEU A 183 5.11 12.34 -7.66
N SER A 184 4.94 11.39 -8.57
CA SER A 184 5.51 11.49 -9.93
C SER A 184 4.90 12.65 -10.71
N GLU A 185 3.61 12.92 -10.55
CA GLU A 185 2.92 14.07 -11.16
C GLU A 185 3.48 15.39 -10.59
N ILE A 186 3.64 15.51 -9.26
CA ILE A 186 4.26 16.65 -8.60
C ILE A 186 5.68 16.92 -9.15
N ASN A 187 6.45 15.85 -9.38
CA ASN A 187 7.79 15.92 -9.98
C ASN A 187 7.76 16.08 -11.53
N ASN A 188 6.59 16.32 -12.11
CA ASN A 188 6.39 16.48 -13.56
C ASN A 188 6.90 15.27 -14.39
N LYS A 189 6.87 14.05 -13.81
CA LYS A 189 7.23 12.79 -14.48
C LYS A 189 5.94 12.14 -15.00
N LYS A 190 5.48 12.56 -16.19
CA LYS A 190 4.15 12.24 -16.74
C LYS A 190 3.93 10.74 -16.98
N ILE A 191 4.82 10.07 -17.72
CA ILE A 191 4.66 8.64 -18.03
C ILE A 191 4.80 7.79 -16.75
N PRO A 192 5.78 7.98 -15.86
CA PRO A 192 5.80 7.37 -14.55
C PRO A 192 4.49 7.52 -13.76
N ALA A 193 3.93 8.72 -13.70
CA ALA A 193 2.66 8.98 -13.02
C ALA A 193 1.51 8.20 -13.69
N PHE A 194 1.43 8.24 -15.01
CA PHE A 194 0.41 7.55 -15.80
C PHE A 194 0.45 6.02 -15.56
N LEU A 195 1.61 5.38 -15.65
CA LEU A 195 1.75 3.95 -15.43
C LEU A 195 1.33 3.54 -14.00
N ALA A 196 1.68 4.34 -13.02
CA ALA A 196 1.28 4.09 -11.63
C ALA A 196 -0.22 4.27 -11.41
N TYR A 197 -0.86 5.31 -12.01
CA TYR A 197 -2.32 5.46 -12.03
C TYR A 197 -3.00 4.27 -12.71
N CYS A 198 -2.50 3.82 -13.86
CA CYS A 198 -3.05 2.67 -14.56
C CYS A 198 -3.07 1.42 -13.66
N ARG A 199 -1.99 1.16 -12.91
CA ARG A 199 -1.99 0.02 -11.97
C ARG A 199 -2.93 0.26 -10.80
N PHE A 200 -3.04 1.47 -10.28
CA PHE A 200 -4.01 1.81 -9.25
C PHE A 200 -5.43 1.50 -9.70
N PHE A 201 -5.83 1.87 -10.93
CA PHE A 201 -7.18 1.60 -11.46
C PHE A 201 -7.49 0.12 -11.62
N VAL A 202 -6.50 -0.72 -11.91
CA VAL A 202 -6.69 -2.19 -11.91
C VAL A 202 -7.07 -2.70 -10.53
N LEU A 203 -6.53 -2.08 -9.47
CA LEU A 203 -6.72 -2.53 -8.09
C LEU A 203 -7.94 -1.90 -7.41
N GLU A 204 -8.28 -0.68 -7.80
CA GLU A 204 -9.30 0.12 -7.10
C GLU A 204 -10.01 1.07 -8.09
N PRO A 205 -10.85 0.52 -9.01
CA PRO A 205 -11.47 1.33 -10.07
C PRO A 205 -12.69 2.16 -9.61
N GLN A 206 -13.31 1.86 -8.46
CA GLN A 206 -14.62 2.40 -8.07
C GLN A 206 -14.63 3.25 -6.79
N SER A 207 -13.47 3.60 -6.25
CA SER A 207 -13.41 4.40 -5.01
C SER A 207 -13.56 5.91 -5.30
N GLU A 208 -13.94 6.69 -4.28
CA GLU A 208 -13.99 8.15 -4.39
C GLU A 208 -12.65 8.77 -4.83
N ARG A 209 -11.52 8.20 -4.36
CA ARG A 209 -10.22 8.66 -4.82
C ARG A 209 -9.91 8.26 -6.28
N ALA A 210 -10.56 7.22 -6.79
CA ALA A 210 -10.42 6.83 -8.19
C ALA A 210 -11.03 7.89 -9.11
N LYS A 211 -12.16 8.49 -8.78
CA LYS A 211 -12.76 9.60 -9.55
C LYS A 211 -11.80 10.76 -9.71
N SER A 212 -11.21 11.24 -8.60
CA SER A 212 -10.21 12.32 -8.64
C SER A 212 -8.95 11.94 -9.43
N ASN A 213 -8.49 10.71 -9.30
CA ASN A 213 -7.33 10.21 -10.04
C ASN A 213 -7.61 10.06 -11.53
N PHE A 214 -8.84 9.73 -11.92
CA PHE A 214 -9.27 9.64 -13.33
C PHE A 214 -9.13 10.98 -14.04
N GLU A 215 -9.56 12.07 -13.40
CA GLU A 215 -9.36 13.43 -13.94
C GLU A 215 -7.88 13.78 -14.10
N ASN A 216 -7.04 13.44 -13.11
CA ASN A 216 -5.60 13.71 -13.17
C ASN A 216 -4.91 12.90 -14.27
N MET A 217 -5.25 11.61 -14.38
CA MET A 217 -4.76 10.75 -15.46
C MET A 217 -5.21 11.29 -16.84
N GLY A 218 -6.45 11.78 -16.96
CA GLY A 218 -6.98 12.41 -18.15
C GLY A 218 -6.16 13.63 -18.59
N LYS A 219 -5.71 14.47 -17.66
CA LYS A 219 -4.81 15.60 -17.94
C LYS A 219 -3.46 15.15 -18.49
N ILE A 220 -2.95 14.01 -18.01
CA ILE A 220 -1.67 13.45 -18.50
C ILE A 220 -1.83 12.92 -19.92
N ILE A 221 -2.87 12.10 -20.18
CA ILE A 221 -3.04 11.39 -21.45
C ILE A 221 -3.52 12.31 -22.58
N ASN A 222 -4.28 13.35 -22.26
CA ASN A 222 -4.74 14.33 -23.26
C ASN A 222 -3.67 15.34 -23.63
N GLY A 223 -2.56 15.32 -22.91
CA GLY A 223 -1.35 16.05 -23.26
C GLY A 223 -1.48 17.57 -23.24
N ASN A 224 -0.40 18.21 -23.61
CA ASN A 224 -0.35 19.67 -23.79
C ASN A 224 -0.71 20.03 -25.24
N VAL A 225 -1.83 19.50 -25.75
CA VAL A 225 -2.33 19.73 -27.11
C VAL A 225 -3.48 20.72 -27.03
N LYS A 226 -3.36 21.83 -27.76
CA LYS A 226 -4.41 22.85 -27.86
C LYS A 226 -4.69 23.15 -29.32
N LYS A 227 -5.97 23.20 -29.69
CA LYS A 227 -6.38 23.72 -30.97
C LYS A 227 -6.27 25.26 -30.91
N THR A 228 -5.43 25.85 -31.74
CA THR A 228 -5.11 27.28 -31.76
C THR A 228 -5.66 28.01 -33.00
N GLY A 229 -6.27 27.26 -33.92
CA GLY A 229 -6.94 27.79 -35.11
C GLY A 229 -7.77 26.69 -35.78
N GLU A 230 -8.43 27.07 -36.90
CA GLU A 230 -9.30 26.12 -37.62
C GLU A 230 -8.55 24.88 -38.09
N ASN A 231 -7.28 25.03 -38.52
CA ASN A 231 -6.38 23.97 -38.98
C ASN A 231 -5.03 24.01 -38.25
N ALA A 232 -4.97 24.60 -37.05
CA ALA A 232 -3.73 24.74 -36.30
C ALA A 232 -3.86 24.07 -34.91
N ILE A 233 -2.91 23.22 -34.60
CA ILE A 233 -2.77 22.54 -33.29
C ILE A 233 -1.40 22.92 -32.72
N THR A 234 -1.38 23.35 -31.48
CA THR A 234 -0.13 23.58 -30.74
C THR A 234 0.12 22.42 -29.79
N ILE A 235 1.26 21.79 -29.93
CA ILE A 235 1.76 20.77 -29.01
C ILE A 235 2.83 21.44 -28.13
N SER A 236 2.56 21.54 -26.83
CA SER A 236 3.52 22.08 -25.86
C SER A 236 4.37 20.92 -25.32
N ILE A 237 5.64 20.87 -25.71
CA ILE A 237 6.62 19.90 -25.20
C ILE A 237 7.51 20.63 -24.21
N ASN A 238 7.74 20.03 -23.03
CA ASN A 238 8.65 20.60 -22.05
C ASN A 238 10.07 20.55 -22.62
N SER A 239 10.80 21.69 -22.65
CA SER A 239 12.18 21.77 -23.15
C SER A 239 13.12 20.78 -22.49
N ASN A 240 12.91 20.49 -21.21
CA ASN A 240 13.69 19.52 -20.45
C ASN A 240 13.46 18.07 -20.91
N THR A 241 12.48 17.79 -21.78
CA THR A 241 12.21 16.44 -22.31
C THR A 241 13.35 15.97 -23.22
N PHE A 242 14.10 16.86 -23.87
CA PHE A 242 15.14 16.53 -24.84
C PHE A 242 16.57 16.47 -24.25
N ASP A 243 16.80 17.03 -23.06
CA ASP A 243 18.13 17.16 -22.46
C ASP A 243 18.56 15.98 -21.57
N LYS A 244 17.69 14.97 -21.42
CA LYS A 244 17.85 13.87 -20.45
C LYS A 244 18.56 12.64 -21.01
N LYS A 245 19.57 12.79 -21.85
CA LYS A 245 20.35 11.64 -22.36
C LYS A 245 21.03 10.88 -21.21
N GLY A 246 20.51 9.69 -20.92
CA GLY A 246 21.11 8.74 -19.99
C GLY A 246 20.59 8.82 -18.54
N GLU A 247 19.58 9.63 -18.24
CA GLU A 247 18.90 9.60 -16.93
C GLU A 247 18.12 8.30 -16.72
N GLN A 248 18.08 7.85 -15.46
CA GLN A 248 17.18 6.77 -15.07
C GLN A 248 15.73 7.19 -15.27
N ASN A 249 14.89 6.25 -15.73
CA ASN A 249 13.46 6.51 -15.99
C ASN A 249 13.20 7.62 -17.03
N ASP A 250 14.03 7.65 -18.10
CA ASP A 250 13.78 8.51 -19.25
C ASP A 250 12.65 7.95 -20.12
N PHE A 251 11.55 8.71 -20.27
CA PHE A 251 10.37 8.41 -21.10
C PHE A 251 10.11 9.48 -22.17
N SER A 252 11.09 10.30 -22.51
CA SER A 252 10.96 11.44 -23.41
C SER A 252 10.36 11.06 -24.77
N SER A 253 10.79 9.92 -25.35
CA SER A 253 10.23 9.42 -26.61
C SER A 253 8.76 9.02 -26.48
N THR A 254 8.37 8.40 -25.38
CA THR A 254 6.97 8.02 -25.12
C THR A 254 6.10 9.23 -24.90
N GLU A 255 6.58 10.27 -24.20
CA GLU A 255 5.87 11.55 -24.03
C GLU A 255 5.64 12.25 -25.36
N LEU A 256 6.63 12.26 -26.24
CA LEU A 256 6.50 12.82 -27.58
C LEU A 256 5.46 12.07 -28.41
N MET A 257 5.54 10.73 -28.44
CA MET A 257 4.58 9.89 -29.17
C MET A 257 3.15 10.09 -28.65
N LEU A 258 2.96 10.16 -27.33
CA LEU A 258 1.66 10.45 -26.71
C LEU A 258 1.14 11.83 -27.13
N ALA A 259 1.98 12.86 -27.17
CA ALA A 259 1.58 14.19 -27.58
C ALA A 259 1.15 14.23 -29.05
N MET A 260 1.87 13.55 -29.93
CA MET A 260 1.51 13.42 -31.35
C MET A 260 0.18 12.66 -31.50
N GLU A 261 0.00 11.56 -30.78
CA GLU A 261 -1.21 10.76 -30.79
C GLU A 261 -2.42 11.54 -30.26
N SER A 262 -2.23 12.37 -29.22
CA SER A 262 -3.28 13.21 -28.66
C SER A 262 -3.70 14.34 -29.62
N ALA A 263 -2.82 14.78 -30.51
CA ALA A 263 -3.14 15.74 -31.55
C ALA A 263 -4.17 15.19 -32.57
N LEU A 264 -4.20 13.89 -32.78
CA LEU A 264 -5.16 13.23 -33.66
C LEU A 264 -6.62 13.34 -33.17
N ASP A 265 -6.86 13.63 -31.89
CA ASP A 265 -8.23 13.88 -31.39
C ASP A 265 -8.91 15.06 -32.10
N HIS A 266 -8.13 15.94 -32.74
CA HIS A 266 -8.60 17.10 -33.48
C HIS A 266 -8.71 16.84 -35.00
N ASP A 267 -8.31 15.65 -35.49
CA ASP A 267 -8.45 15.25 -36.88
C ASP A 267 -9.89 14.75 -37.13
N GLN A 268 -10.48 15.15 -38.28
CA GLN A 268 -11.84 14.77 -38.69
C GLN A 268 -12.08 13.26 -38.66
N LYS A 269 -11.07 12.44 -38.95
CA LYS A 269 -11.11 10.98 -38.94
C LYS A 269 -11.44 10.42 -37.55
N TYR A 270 -11.01 11.11 -36.48
CA TYR A 270 -11.12 10.60 -35.09
C TYR A 270 -12.17 11.33 -34.25
N THR A 271 -12.85 12.34 -34.81
CA THR A 271 -13.86 13.13 -34.06
C THR A 271 -15.08 12.33 -33.59
N LYS A 272 -15.35 11.18 -34.21
CA LYS A 272 -16.46 10.29 -33.84
C LYS A 272 -16.08 9.25 -32.77
N GLN A 273 -14.81 9.14 -32.39
CA GLN A 273 -14.37 8.22 -31.36
C GLN A 273 -14.91 8.63 -30.00
N THR A 274 -15.37 7.63 -29.23
CA THR A 274 -15.69 7.79 -27.80
C THR A 274 -14.43 8.10 -26.98
N GLU A 275 -14.57 8.59 -25.78
CA GLU A 275 -13.42 8.82 -24.90
C GLU A 275 -12.68 7.53 -24.55
N VAL A 276 -13.40 6.38 -24.44
CA VAL A 276 -12.79 5.07 -24.25
C VAL A 276 -11.94 4.67 -25.47
N GLU A 277 -12.46 4.85 -26.68
CA GLU A 277 -11.71 4.53 -27.93
C GLU A 277 -10.47 5.42 -28.10
N LYS A 278 -10.57 6.73 -27.77
CA LYS A 278 -9.40 7.63 -27.75
C LYS A 278 -8.36 7.18 -26.73
N PHE A 279 -8.80 6.74 -25.54
CA PHE A 279 -7.91 6.20 -24.52
C PHE A 279 -7.21 4.94 -25.01
N ILE A 280 -7.95 3.98 -25.58
CA ILE A 280 -7.38 2.74 -26.14
C ILE A 280 -6.28 3.05 -27.15
N ARG A 281 -6.57 3.90 -28.13
CA ARG A 281 -5.64 4.31 -29.17
C ARG A 281 -4.34 4.92 -28.62
N LYS A 282 -4.48 5.87 -27.67
CA LYS A 282 -3.33 6.49 -26.98
C LYS A 282 -2.55 5.50 -26.14
N PHE A 283 -3.23 4.61 -25.45
CA PHE A 283 -2.58 3.62 -24.59
C PHE A 283 -1.83 2.55 -25.44
N GLU A 284 -2.39 2.13 -26.56
CA GLU A 284 -1.70 1.27 -27.52
C GLU A 284 -0.42 1.91 -28.07
N THR A 285 -0.45 3.20 -28.35
CA THR A 285 0.72 3.98 -28.81
C THR A 285 1.77 4.05 -27.69
N ILE A 286 1.36 4.32 -26.43
CA ILE A 286 2.26 4.26 -25.27
C ILE A 286 2.92 2.89 -25.18
N CYS A 287 2.15 1.80 -25.17
CA CYS A 287 2.69 0.44 -25.07
C CYS A 287 3.64 0.10 -26.22
N SER A 288 3.34 0.56 -27.45
CA SER A 288 4.22 0.36 -28.61
C SER A 288 5.55 1.09 -28.42
N SER A 289 5.52 2.35 -27.98
CA SER A 289 6.73 3.12 -27.67
C SER A 289 7.56 2.49 -26.55
N LEU A 290 6.90 1.98 -25.52
CA LEU A 290 7.57 1.30 -24.40
C LEU A 290 8.24 0.00 -24.82
N LYS A 291 7.69 -0.72 -25.82
CA LYS A 291 8.28 -1.95 -26.35
C LYS A 291 9.61 -1.69 -27.07
N GLU A 292 9.79 -0.51 -27.65
CA GLU A 292 11.03 -0.07 -28.31
C GLU A 292 12.13 0.36 -27.31
N ARG A 293 12.22 -0.33 -26.17
CA ARG A 293 13.19 -0.03 -25.10
C ARG A 293 14.61 0.05 -25.65
N LYS A 294 15.24 1.21 -25.48
CA LYS A 294 16.66 1.40 -25.83
C LYS A 294 17.55 0.92 -24.68
N LYS A 295 18.84 0.63 -24.97
CA LYS A 295 19.83 0.13 -24.02
C LYS A 295 19.94 0.99 -22.74
N ASN A 296 19.69 2.30 -22.85
CA ASN A 296 19.79 3.27 -21.73
C ASN A 296 18.48 3.46 -20.97
N ASN A 297 17.38 2.83 -21.42
CA ASN A 297 16.09 2.94 -20.73
C ASN A 297 16.07 1.97 -19.56
N GLN A 298 16.41 2.46 -18.38
CA GLN A 298 16.53 1.70 -17.14
C GLN A 298 15.95 2.47 -15.95
N GLY A 299 15.76 1.78 -14.84
CA GLY A 299 15.22 2.33 -13.61
C GLY A 299 13.90 1.70 -13.22
N PHE A 300 13.42 2.06 -12.04
CA PHE A 300 12.28 1.38 -11.41
C PHE A 300 11.06 1.25 -12.34
N TYR A 301 10.62 2.32 -12.99
CA TYR A 301 9.40 2.28 -13.82
C TYR A 301 9.57 1.39 -15.06
N TRP A 302 10.77 1.41 -15.69
CA TRP A 302 11.12 0.54 -16.81
C TRP A 302 11.19 -0.93 -16.42
N ASP A 303 11.63 -1.22 -15.22
CA ASP A 303 11.84 -2.59 -14.76
C ASP A 303 10.62 -3.18 -14.06
N TYR A 304 9.76 -2.33 -13.50
CA TYR A 304 8.61 -2.76 -12.72
C TYR A 304 7.29 -2.63 -13.47
N TYR A 305 6.91 -1.43 -13.95
CA TYR A 305 5.61 -1.19 -14.59
C TYR A 305 5.58 -1.57 -16.07
N VAL A 306 6.61 -1.22 -16.83
CA VAL A 306 6.61 -1.39 -18.29
C VAL A 306 6.39 -2.83 -18.73
N PRO A 307 6.98 -3.88 -18.11
CA PRO A 307 6.71 -5.27 -18.50
C PRO A 307 5.24 -5.66 -18.37
N TYR A 308 4.55 -5.19 -17.33
CA TYR A 308 3.13 -5.46 -17.10
C TYR A 308 2.26 -4.92 -18.24
N PHE A 309 2.49 -3.69 -18.69
CA PHE A 309 1.68 -3.08 -19.74
C PHE A 309 2.03 -3.56 -21.13
N ILE A 310 3.29 -3.94 -21.39
CA ILE A 310 3.65 -4.59 -22.64
C ILE A 310 2.97 -5.96 -22.76
N GLU A 311 3.02 -6.79 -21.71
CA GLU A 311 2.37 -8.10 -21.69
C GLU A 311 0.85 -7.97 -21.78
N MET A 312 0.24 -6.98 -21.13
CA MET A 312 -1.19 -6.66 -21.29
C MET A 312 -1.56 -6.44 -22.77
N LYS A 313 -0.75 -5.68 -23.51
CA LYS A 313 -0.95 -5.46 -24.94
C LYS A 313 -0.79 -6.75 -25.73
N GLU A 314 0.22 -7.54 -25.45
CA GLU A 314 0.50 -8.82 -26.15
C GLU A 314 -0.62 -9.84 -25.97
N HIS A 315 -1.33 -9.78 -24.85
CA HIS A 315 -2.51 -10.60 -24.59
C HIS A 315 -3.85 -9.97 -25.08
N ASN A 316 -3.82 -8.85 -25.81
CA ASN A 316 -5.00 -8.13 -26.32
C ASN A 316 -5.98 -7.68 -25.21
N LEU A 317 -5.47 -7.32 -24.04
CA LEU A 317 -6.29 -6.97 -22.87
C LEU A 317 -6.50 -5.45 -22.71
N ILE A 318 -6.00 -4.62 -23.63
CA ILE A 318 -6.07 -3.15 -23.53
C ILE A 318 -7.53 -2.66 -23.54
N THR A 319 -8.40 -3.25 -24.36
CA THR A 319 -9.81 -2.85 -24.41
C THR A 319 -10.48 -3.08 -23.07
N THR A 320 -10.35 -4.26 -22.50
CA THR A 320 -10.92 -4.59 -21.18
C THR A 320 -10.36 -3.68 -20.09
N PHE A 321 -9.04 -3.43 -20.11
CA PHE A 321 -8.39 -2.50 -19.20
C PHE A 321 -8.95 -1.08 -19.31
N ALA A 322 -9.18 -0.58 -20.53
CA ALA A 322 -9.76 0.75 -20.73
C ALA A 322 -11.14 0.87 -20.07
N TYR A 323 -12.02 -0.10 -20.26
CA TYR A 323 -13.33 -0.11 -19.62
C TYR A 323 -13.24 -0.20 -18.10
N ILE A 324 -12.28 -0.95 -17.54
CA ILE A 324 -12.01 -0.97 -16.09
C ILE A 324 -11.61 0.42 -15.59
N VAL A 325 -10.70 1.12 -16.27
CA VAL A 325 -10.28 2.49 -15.93
C VAL A 325 -11.47 3.45 -15.98
N PHE A 326 -12.29 3.34 -17.02
CA PHE A 326 -13.45 4.22 -17.23
C PHE A 326 -14.64 3.92 -16.31
N THR A 327 -14.60 2.85 -15.51
CA THR A 327 -15.60 2.63 -14.43
C THR A 327 -15.71 3.86 -13.51
N SER A 328 -14.59 4.59 -13.30
CA SER A 328 -14.56 5.81 -12.50
C SER A 328 -15.27 7.01 -13.14
N SER A 329 -15.65 6.93 -14.42
CA SER A 329 -16.33 8.03 -15.14
C SER A 329 -17.86 8.05 -14.93
N GLU A 330 -18.41 7.00 -14.29
CA GLU A 330 -19.88 6.82 -14.09
C GLU A 330 -20.69 6.87 -15.40
N ASN A 331 -20.09 6.53 -16.54
CA ASN A 331 -20.75 6.52 -17.85
C ASN A 331 -21.58 5.24 -17.99
N GLU A 332 -22.85 5.38 -18.39
CA GLU A 332 -23.80 4.26 -18.55
C GLU A 332 -23.30 3.27 -19.63
N GLU A 333 -22.80 3.76 -20.76
CA GLU A 333 -22.22 2.93 -21.83
C GLU A 333 -21.07 2.03 -21.34
N VAL A 334 -20.23 2.55 -20.43
CA VAL A 334 -19.16 1.78 -19.79
C VAL A 334 -19.73 0.66 -18.93
N ASN A 335 -20.76 0.96 -18.14
CA ASN A 335 -21.41 -0.05 -17.28
C ASN A 335 -22.10 -1.14 -18.11
N GLU A 336 -22.76 -0.76 -19.21
CA GLU A 336 -23.38 -1.72 -20.15
C GLU A 336 -22.31 -2.64 -20.76
N TRP A 337 -21.17 -2.08 -21.21
CA TRP A 337 -20.08 -2.87 -21.76
C TRP A 337 -19.54 -3.87 -20.73
N LEU A 338 -19.23 -3.41 -19.50
CA LEU A 338 -18.71 -4.25 -18.42
C LEU A 338 -19.68 -5.41 -18.08
N ASN A 339 -20.98 -5.14 -18.10
CA ASN A 339 -22.00 -6.16 -17.85
C ASN A 339 -22.11 -7.20 -18.97
N ALA A 340 -21.87 -6.78 -20.21
CA ALA A 340 -21.93 -7.67 -21.38
C ALA A 340 -20.64 -8.50 -21.55
N HIS A 341 -19.50 -8.06 -21.01
CA HIS A 341 -18.16 -8.65 -21.27
C HIS A 341 -17.53 -9.25 -20.00
N LYS A 342 -18.34 -9.97 -19.21
CA LYS A 342 -17.87 -10.59 -17.96
C LYS A 342 -16.73 -11.60 -18.17
N LYS A 343 -16.76 -12.32 -19.30
CA LYS A 343 -15.73 -13.31 -19.63
C LYS A 343 -14.36 -12.61 -19.83
N GLU A 344 -14.34 -11.51 -20.56
CA GLU A 344 -13.15 -10.71 -20.81
C GLU A 344 -12.60 -10.09 -19.51
N LEU A 345 -13.50 -9.69 -18.61
CA LEU A 345 -13.13 -9.22 -17.27
C LEU A 345 -12.49 -10.34 -16.44
N ASP A 346 -13.05 -11.55 -16.47
CA ASP A 346 -12.49 -12.70 -15.76
C ASP A 346 -11.12 -13.10 -16.35
N GLU A 347 -10.95 -13.08 -17.66
CA GLU A 347 -9.68 -13.31 -18.33
C GLU A 347 -8.63 -12.26 -17.93
N PHE A 348 -9.00 -10.98 -17.92
CA PHE A 348 -8.14 -9.89 -17.47
C PHE A 348 -7.73 -10.06 -16.02
N ASN A 349 -8.69 -10.30 -15.12
CA ASN A 349 -8.45 -10.47 -13.69
C ASN A 349 -7.54 -11.67 -13.41
N ASN A 350 -7.78 -12.79 -14.10
CA ASN A 350 -6.95 -13.98 -13.98
C ASN A 350 -5.51 -13.70 -14.44
N TRP A 351 -5.33 -13.08 -15.60
CA TRP A 351 -4.00 -12.70 -16.10
C TRP A 351 -3.31 -11.73 -15.13
N SER A 352 -3.99 -10.64 -14.73
CA SER A 352 -3.41 -9.59 -13.87
C SER A 352 -3.00 -10.13 -12.49
N THR A 353 -3.80 -11.04 -11.91
CA THR A 353 -3.52 -11.68 -10.62
C THR A 353 -2.30 -12.61 -10.70
N ASN A 354 -2.13 -13.31 -11.84
CA ASN A 354 -1.03 -14.24 -12.05
C ASN A 354 0.24 -13.60 -12.62
N PHE A 355 0.21 -12.31 -12.96
CA PHE A 355 1.38 -11.62 -13.47
C PHE A 355 2.58 -11.71 -12.51
N LYS A 356 3.76 -12.04 -13.06
CA LYS A 356 4.98 -12.20 -12.23
C LYS A 356 5.74 -10.88 -12.13
N TRP A 357 5.42 -10.14 -11.08
CA TRP A 357 6.15 -8.91 -10.77
C TRP A 357 7.61 -9.20 -10.46
N LYS A 358 8.50 -8.33 -10.95
CA LYS A 358 9.90 -8.36 -10.54
C LYS A 358 10.01 -7.92 -9.09
N THR A 359 9.93 -8.88 -8.18
CA THR A 359 10.29 -8.70 -6.79
C THR A 359 11.79 -8.94 -6.65
N ASN A 360 12.51 -8.07 -5.95
CA ASN A 360 13.92 -8.33 -5.63
C ASN A 360 14.01 -9.58 -4.73
N LYS A 361 13.90 -10.77 -5.34
CA LYS A 361 14.37 -11.99 -4.71
C LYS A 361 15.89 -11.97 -4.85
N LYS A 362 16.59 -11.54 -3.79
CA LYS A 362 17.93 -12.02 -3.53
C LYS A 362 17.87 -13.32 -2.77
#